data_60d3cb7caa60fdc5c1f27a43d27b477b
#
_entry.id   60d3cb7caa60fdc5c1f27a43d27b477b
#
_cell.length_a   1.000
_cell.length_b   1.000
_cell.length_c   1.000
_cell.angle_alpha   90.00
_cell.angle_beta   90.00
_cell.angle_gamma   90.00
#
_symmetry.space_group_name_H-M   'P 1'
#
loop_
_entity.id
_entity.type
_entity.pdbx_description
1 polymer ?
#
loop_
_entity_poly.entity_id
_entity_poly.type
_entity_poly.pdbx_seq_one_letter_code
_entity_poly.pdbx_strand_id
1 'polypeptide(L)'
;MPEDNFFSSQIVLDSIKEIMELQNEVLVFSQYAEFATIIEQQNNLDLLRRLMSKQKNMCFRCIMTDSPDAKNLLNEVLDHFEQFGHTVDRDNPMLVFNEVAENLDDIEFELDYFSKYGRYPDDEEGGETPPTTMF
;
A
#
# COMPACT_ATOMS: atom_id res chain seq x y z
N MET A 1 -1.73 34.27 14.94
CA MET A 1 -1.85 32.83 15.09
C MET A 1 -1.44 32.15 13.77
N PRO A 2 -0.53 31.21 13.83
CA PRO A 2 -0.21 30.51 12.59
C PRO A 2 -1.42 29.71 12.13
N GLU A 3 -1.79 29.89 10.90
CA GLU A 3 -2.81 29.07 10.28
C GLU A 3 -2.24 27.70 9.98
N ASP A 4 -3.10 26.68 10.03
CA ASP A 4 -2.72 25.36 9.61
C ASP A 4 -2.75 25.30 8.09
N ASN A 5 -1.58 25.38 7.48
CA ASN A 5 -1.41 25.47 6.03
C ASN A 5 -1.07 24.14 5.37
N PHE A 6 -1.17 23.03 6.12
CA PHE A 6 -0.76 21.72 5.58
C PHE A 6 -1.52 21.40 4.29
N PHE A 7 -2.85 21.50 4.32
CA PHE A 7 -3.69 21.25 3.15
C PHE A 7 -3.72 22.40 2.13
N SER A 8 -3.07 23.52 2.43
CA SER A 8 -2.91 24.61 1.47
C SER A 8 -1.71 24.38 0.55
N SER A 9 -0.83 23.45 0.87
CA SER A 9 0.33 23.14 0.05
C SER A 9 -0.09 22.39 -1.21
N GLN A 10 0.30 22.90 -2.37
CA GLN A 10 0.00 22.24 -3.64
C GLN A 10 0.65 20.85 -3.71
N ILE A 11 1.86 20.71 -3.15
CA ILE A 11 2.56 19.41 -3.11
C ILE A 11 1.75 18.39 -2.30
N VAL A 12 1.21 18.80 -1.16
CA VAL A 12 0.40 17.93 -0.31
C VAL A 12 -0.89 17.54 -1.03
N LEU A 13 -1.59 18.50 -1.62
CA LEU A 13 -2.83 18.23 -2.34
C LEU A 13 -2.61 17.29 -3.53
N ASP A 14 -1.56 17.51 -4.30
CA ASP A 14 -1.21 16.65 -5.43
C ASP A 14 -0.87 15.23 -4.96
N SER A 15 -0.13 15.10 -3.85
CA SER A 15 0.21 13.81 -3.28
C SER A 15 -1.02 13.04 -2.80
N ILE A 16 -1.95 13.72 -2.14
CA ILE A 16 -3.22 13.12 -1.68
C ILE A 16 -4.01 12.63 -2.88
N LYS A 17 -4.11 13.45 -3.93
CA LYS A 17 -4.82 13.09 -5.15
C LYS A 17 -4.22 11.84 -5.79
N GLU A 18 -2.89 11.77 -5.91
CA GLU A 18 -2.21 10.59 -6.47
C GLU A 18 -2.46 9.34 -5.63
N ILE A 19 -2.41 9.47 -4.29
CA ILE A 19 -2.70 8.35 -3.38
C ILE A 19 -4.14 7.86 -3.61
N MET A 20 -5.10 8.76 -3.69
CA MET A 20 -6.50 8.39 -3.90
C MET A 20 -6.71 7.70 -5.25
N GLU A 21 -6.06 8.18 -6.30
CA GLU A 21 -6.13 7.56 -7.62
C GLU A 21 -5.54 6.15 -7.61
N LEU A 22 -4.38 5.96 -6.98
CA LEU A 22 -3.75 4.66 -6.84
C LEU A 22 -4.59 3.70 -6.00
N GLN A 23 -5.16 4.17 -4.90
CA GLN A 23 -6.05 3.37 -4.06
C GLN A 23 -7.27 2.90 -4.87
N ASN A 24 -7.82 3.77 -5.70
CA ASN A 24 -8.95 3.40 -6.54
C ASN A 24 -8.57 2.34 -7.57
N GLU A 25 -7.42 2.46 -8.21
CA GLU A 25 -6.92 1.46 -9.16
C GLU A 25 -6.73 0.10 -8.50
N VAL A 26 -6.16 0.09 -7.29
CA VAL A 26 -5.99 -1.15 -6.52
C VAL A 26 -7.36 -1.75 -6.15
N LEU A 27 -8.32 -0.92 -5.76
CA LEU A 27 -9.67 -1.38 -5.43
C LEU A 27 -10.35 -2.00 -6.65
N VAL A 28 -10.24 -1.37 -7.81
CA VAL A 28 -10.80 -1.90 -9.06
C VAL A 28 -10.18 -3.26 -9.37
N PHE A 29 -8.86 -3.38 -9.27
CA PHE A 29 -8.19 -4.67 -9.49
C PHE A 29 -8.70 -5.74 -8.53
N SER A 30 -8.93 -5.40 -7.26
CA SER A 30 -9.36 -6.37 -6.25
C SER A 30 -10.71 -7.03 -6.59
N GLN A 31 -11.52 -6.37 -7.40
CA GLN A 31 -12.82 -6.88 -7.80
C GLN A 31 -12.74 -8.04 -8.80
N TYR A 32 -11.61 -8.17 -9.51
CA TYR A 32 -11.42 -9.24 -10.49
C TYR A 32 -10.10 -10.00 -10.29
N ALA A 33 -9.46 -9.85 -9.13
CA ALA A 33 -8.15 -10.44 -8.86
C ALA A 33 -8.11 -11.95 -9.06
N GLU A 34 -9.22 -12.65 -8.76
CA GLU A 34 -9.32 -14.10 -8.93
C GLU A 34 -9.17 -14.54 -10.39
N PHE A 35 -9.53 -13.65 -11.31
CA PHE A 35 -9.53 -13.93 -12.75
C PHE A 35 -8.36 -13.27 -13.46
N ALA A 36 -7.51 -12.56 -12.72
CA ALA A 36 -6.40 -11.83 -13.30
C ALA A 36 -5.29 -12.76 -13.79
N THR A 37 -4.70 -12.39 -14.92
CA THR A 37 -3.52 -13.09 -15.43
C THR A 37 -2.30 -12.75 -14.55
N ILE A 38 -1.23 -13.53 -14.70
CA ILE A 38 0.02 -13.25 -13.99
C ILE A 38 0.55 -11.87 -14.34
N ILE A 39 0.48 -11.47 -15.60
CA ILE A 39 0.92 -10.13 -16.04
C ILE A 39 0.11 -9.04 -15.37
N GLU A 40 -1.22 -9.22 -15.29
CA GLU A 40 -2.09 -8.27 -14.60
C GLU A 40 -1.77 -8.18 -13.11
N GLN A 41 -1.47 -9.30 -12.47
CA GLN A 41 -1.09 -9.33 -11.06
C GLN A 41 0.27 -8.65 -10.84
N GLN A 42 1.23 -8.85 -11.75
CA GLN A 42 2.52 -8.17 -11.69
C GLN A 42 2.36 -6.65 -11.86
N ASN A 43 1.48 -6.22 -12.76
CA ASN A 43 1.17 -4.81 -12.93
C ASN A 43 0.52 -4.22 -11.67
N ASN A 44 -0.38 -4.98 -11.04
CA ASN A 44 -0.97 -4.55 -9.78
C ASN A 44 0.06 -4.43 -8.67
N LEU A 45 1.04 -5.32 -8.63
CA LEU A 45 2.13 -5.25 -7.67
C LEU A 45 2.91 -3.94 -7.83
N ASP A 46 3.17 -3.51 -9.07
CA ASP A 46 3.82 -2.24 -9.34
C ASP A 46 2.98 -1.06 -8.82
N LEU A 47 1.66 -1.12 -9.00
CA LEU A 47 0.74 -0.11 -8.45
C LEU A 47 0.81 -0.06 -6.92
N LEU A 48 0.84 -1.23 -6.28
CA LEU A 48 0.94 -1.32 -4.83
C LEU A 48 2.25 -0.74 -4.31
N ARG A 49 3.37 -1.00 -5.00
CA ARG A 49 4.66 -0.41 -4.63
C ARG A 49 4.65 1.10 -4.77
N ARG A 50 4.04 1.61 -5.83
CA ARG A 50 3.89 3.07 -6.03
C ARG A 50 3.00 3.67 -4.94
N LEU A 51 1.88 3.02 -4.63
CA LEU A 51 0.99 3.47 -3.56
C LEU A 51 1.72 3.50 -2.22
N MET A 52 2.42 2.41 -1.88
CA MET A 52 3.22 2.34 -0.64
C MET A 52 4.23 3.49 -0.57
N SER A 53 4.95 3.74 -1.65
CA SER A 53 5.96 4.81 -1.70
C SER A 53 5.34 6.18 -1.47
N LYS A 54 4.20 6.45 -2.10
CA LYS A 54 3.48 7.73 -1.93
C LYS A 54 2.94 7.88 -0.51
N GLN A 55 2.36 6.82 0.05
CA GLN A 55 1.86 6.83 1.43
C GLN A 55 3.00 7.01 2.43
N LYS A 56 4.12 6.34 2.21
CA LYS A 56 5.30 6.48 3.06
C LYS A 56 5.81 7.92 3.07
N ASN A 57 5.93 8.53 1.90
CA ASN A 57 6.37 9.92 1.77
C ASN A 57 5.40 10.88 2.46
N MET A 58 4.09 10.64 2.31
CA MET A 58 3.07 11.47 2.97
C MET A 58 3.14 11.31 4.49
N CYS A 59 3.30 10.11 5.01
CA CYS A 59 3.44 9.88 6.45
C CYS A 59 4.68 10.57 7.00
N PHE A 60 5.79 10.47 6.29
CA PHE A 60 7.01 11.17 6.70
C PHE A 60 6.79 12.68 6.77
N ARG A 61 6.13 13.23 5.76
CA ARG A 61 5.78 14.67 5.73
C ARG A 61 4.90 15.04 6.91
N CYS A 62 3.90 14.21 7.24
CA CYS A 62 3.02 14.45 8.37
C CYS A 62 3.78 14.44 9.70
N ILE A 63 4.74 13.53 9.85
CA ILE A 63 5.57 13.43 11.06
C ILE A 63 6.43 14.68 11.21
N MET A 64 6.96 15.18 10.11
CA MET A 64 7.87 16.34 10.13
C MET A 64 7.13 17.68 10.20
N THR A 65 5.81 17.68 10.12
CA THR A 65 4.99 18.89 10.12
C THR A 65 4.26 19.03 11.45
N ASP A 66 4.49 20.13 12.15
CA ASP A 66 3.78 20.43 13.41
C ASP A 66 2.44 21.09 13.09
N SER A 67 1.46 20.26 12.76
CA SER A 67 0.14 20.69 12.30
C SER A 67 -0.92 19.71 12.78
N PRO A 68 -2.05 20.17 13.33
CA PRO A 68 -3.17 19.30 13.66
C PRO A 68 -3.71 18.53 12.45
N ASP A 69 -3.80 19.16 11.31
CA ASP A 69 -4.26 18.50 10.07
C ASP A 69 -3.31 17.38 9.63
N ALA A 70 -1.99 17.63 9.73
CA ALA A 70 -1.01 16.62 9.41
C ALA A 70 -1.12 15.41 10.35
N LYS A 71 -1.30 15.65 11.64
CA LYS A 71 -1.47 14.59 12.64
C LYS A 71 -2.74 13.77 12.39
N ASN A 72 -3.83 14.45 12.03
CA ASN A 72 -5.09 13.79 11.71
C ASN A 72 -4.94 12.91 10.48
N LEU A 73 -4.30 13.40 9.45
CA LEU A 73 -4.06 12.62 8.23
C LEU A 73 -3.18 11.39 8.51
N LEU A 74 -2.12 11.56 9.30
CA LEU A 74 -1.28 10.45 9.70
C LEU A 74 -2.10 9.37 10.42
N ASN A 75 -2.95 9.76 11.37
CA ASN A 75 -3.79 8.82 12.09
C ASN A 75 -4.75 8.10 11.15
N GLU A 76 -5.34 8.78 10.19
CA GLU A 76 -6.22 8.15 9.19
C GLU A 76 -5.49 7.09 8.37
N VAL A 77 -4.27 7.38 7.93
CA VAL A 77 -3.45 6.43 7.18
C VAL A 77 -3.12 5.22 8.04
N LEU A 78 -2.72 5.43 9.29
CA LEU A 78 -2.39 4.34 10.21
C LEU A 78 -3.62 3.49 10.55
N ASP A 79 -4.78 4.12 10.75
CA ASP A 79 -6.04 3.40 10.95
C ASP A 79 -6.36 2.51 9.75
N HIS A 80 -6.12 3.01 8.54
CA HIS A 80 -6.32 2.24 7.33
C HIS A 80 -5.45 0.97 7.32
N PHE A 81 -4.17 1.08 7.65
CA PHE A 81 -3.30 -0.09 7.75
C PHE A 81 -3.77 -1.09 8.81
N GLU A 82 -4.23 -0.60 9.96
CA GLU A 82 -4.76 -1.48 11.00
C GLU A 82 -6.01 -2.23 10.54
N GLN A 83 -6.87 -1.58 9.78
CA GLN A 83 -8.07 -2.22 9.22
C GLN A 83 -7.72 -3.38 8.28
N PHE A 84 -6.57 -3.31 7.61
CA PHE A 84 -6.08 -4.36 6.74
C PHE A 84 -5.20 -5.39 7.44
N GLY A 85 -5.15 -5.36 8.77
CA GLY A 85 -4.47 -6.36 9.58
C GLY A 85 -3.00 -6.11 9.83
N HIS A 86 -2.48 -4.93 9.46
CA HIS A 86 -1.10 -4.57 9.76
C HIS A 86 -0.95 -4.12 11.21
N THR A 87 0.19 -4.47 11.82
CA THR A 87 0.55 -3.97 13.13
C THR A 87 1.13 -2.57 13.01
N VAL A 88 0.55 -1.62 13.74
CA VAL A 88 0.97 -0.23 13.70
C VAL A 88 1.51 0.18 15.07
N ASP A 89 2.74 0.69 15.09
CA ASP A 89 3.35 1.30 16.27
C ASP A 89 3.21 2.82 16.15
N ARG A 90 2.33 3.40 16.96
CA ARG A 90 2.06 4.85 16.92
C ARG A 90 3.27 5.69 17.36
N ASP A 91 4.21 5.11 18.11
CA ASP A 91 5.44 5.79 18.51
C ASP A 91 6.49 5.75 17.40
N ASN A 92 6.38 4.79 16.50
CA ASN A 92 7.27 4.67 15.34
C ASN A 92 6.44 4.25 14.12
N PRO A 93 5.61 5.17 13.59
CA PRO A 93 4.63 4.82 12.55
C PRO A 93 5.24 4.38 11.22
N MET A 94 6.51 4.72 10.97
CA MET A 94 7.16 4.33 9.71
C MET A 94 7.47 2.84 9.64
N LEU A 95 7.44 2.12 10.76
CA LEU A 95 7.71 0.67 10.77
C LEU A 95 6.69 -0.14 9.96
N VAL A 96 5.45 0.33 9.87
CA VAL A 96 4.42 -0.39 9.10
C VAL A 96 4.84 -0.56 7.63
N PHE A 97 5.59 0.38 7.09
CA PHE A 97 6.03 0.31 5.69
C PHE A 97 7.06 -0.79 5.45
N ASN A 98 7.83 -1.18 6.46
CA ASN A 98 8.74 -2.33 6.37
C ASN A 98 7.93 -3.63 6.25
N GLU A 99 6.89 -3.79 7.06
CA GLU A 99 5.99 -4.94 6.97
C GLU A 99 5.30 -5.01 5.60
N VAL A 100 4.79 -3.90 5.12
CA VAL A 100 4.15 -3.83 3.81
C VAL A 100 5.15 -4.19 2.71
N ALA A 101 6.36 -3.66 2.78
CA ALA A 101 7.41 -3.96 1.80
C ALA A 101 7.74 -5.46 1.77
N GLU A 102 7.85 -6.10 2.93
CA GLU A 102 8.09 -7.53 3.02
C GLU A 102 6.95 -8.33 2.39
N ASN A 103 5.70 -7.92 2.65
CA ASN A 103 4.54 -8.57 2.05
C ASN A 103 4.56 -8.47 0.53
N LEU A 104 4.92 -7.31 0.00
CA LEU A 104 5.02 -7.11 -1.45
C LEU A 104 6.15 -7.92 -2.05
N ASP A 105 7.28 -8.05 -1.36
CA ASP A 105 8.39 -8.88 -1.80
C ASP A 105 7.99 -10.36 -1.85
N ASP A 106 7.22 -10.83 -0.87
CA ASP A 106 6.71 -12.20 -0.84
C ASP A 106 5.76 -12.46 -2.02
N ILE A 107 4.88 -11.51 -2.32
CA ILE A 107 3.98 -11.61 -3.47
C ILE A 107 4.78 -11.64 -4.78
N GLU A 108 5.78 -10.80 -4.90
CA GLU A 108 6.65 -10.78 -6.08
C GLU A 108 7.35 -12.12 -6.28
N PHE A 109 7.89 -12.69 -5.21
CA PHE A 109 8.52 -14.00 -5.25
C PHE A 109 7.53 -15.08 -5.74
N GLU A 110 6.32 -15.09 -5.19
CA GLU A 110 5.30 -16.08 -5.57
C GLU A 110 4.88 -15.92 -7.04
N LEU A 111 4.70 -14.70 -7.51
CA LEU A 111 4.34 -14.45 -8.90
C LEU A 111 5.46 -14.85 -9.87
N ASP A 112 6.70 -14.54 -9.53
CA ASP A 112 7.86 -14.93 -10.33
C ASP A 112 8.00 -16.45 -10.38
N TYR A 113 7.81 -17.11 -9.24
CA TYR A 113 7.85 -18.55 -9.15
C TYR A 113 6.76 -19.18 -10.04
N PHE A 114 5.53 -18.68 -9.94
CA PHE A 114 4.44 -19.17 -10.77
C PHE A 114 4.73 -18.96 -12.27
N SER A 115 5.30 -17.83 -12.62
CA SER A 115 5.67 -17.51 -14.00
C SER A 115 6.66 -18.52 -14.56
N LYS A 116 7.57 -19.04 -13.72
CA LYS A 116 8.60 -20.00 -14.14
C LYS A 116 8.13 -21.45 -14.12
N TYR A 117 7.32 -21.83 -13.13
CA TYR A 117 7.02 -23.22 -12.83
C TYR A 117 5.55 -23.60 -13.02
N GLY A 118 4.69 -22.64 -13.28
CA GLY A 118 3.25 -22.87 -13.46
C GLY A 118 2.51 -23.23 -12.19
N ARG A 119 3.11 -23.03 -11.03
CA ARG A 119 2.50 -23.28 -9.72
C ARG A 119 3.10 -22.35 -8.68
N TYR A 120 2.41 -22.15 -7.56
CA TYR A 120 2.90 -21.36 -6.44
C TYR A 120 3.84 -22.18 -5.56
N PRO A 121 4.78 -21.55 -4.82
CA PRO A 121 5.80 -22.25 -4.04
C PRO A 121 5.24 -23.23 -3.02
N ASP A 122 4.11 -22.90 -2.41
CA ASP A 122 3.50 -23.71 -1.34
C ASP A 122 2.33 -24.57 -1.82
N ASP A 123 2.26 -24.79 -3.13
CA ASP A 123 1.13 -25.46 -3.76
C ASP A 123 1.32 -26.99 -3.79
N GLU A 124 1.62 -27.58 -2.64
CA GLU A 124 1.76 -29.03 -2.54
C GLU A 124 0.41 -29.73 -2.51
N GLU A 125 -0.65 -29.01 -2.16
CA GLU A 125 -1.99 -29.54 -2.03
C GLU A 125 -2.94 -29.12 -3.17
N GLY A 126 -2.39 -28.57 -4.26
CA GLY A 126 -3.18 -28.16 -5.41
C GLY A 126 -3.94 -26.87 -5.24
N GLY A 127 -3.54 -26.04 -4.30
CA GLY A 127 -4.12 -24.71 -4.16
C GLY A 127 -3.67 -23.82 -5.31
N GLU A 128 -4.58 -23.36 -6.12
CA GLU A 128 -4.28 -22.50 -7.27
C GLU A 128 -4.71 -21.07 -7.04
N THR A 129 -4.90 -20.69 -5.78
CA THR A 129 -5.32 -19.34 -5.42
C THR A 129 -4.14 -18.38 -5.64
N PRO A 130 -4.34 -17.34 -6.45
CA PRO A 130 -3.28 -16.34 -6.65
C PRO A 130 -2.99 -15.60 -5.35
N PRO A 131 -1.77 -15.03 -5.23
CA PRO A 131 -1.42 -14.21 -4.08
C PRO A 131 -2.42 -13.09 -3.89
N THR A 132 -2.84 -12.86 -2.65
CA THR A 132 -3.78 -11.80 -2.33
C THR A 132 -3.03 -10.58 -1.83
N THR A 133 -3.44 -9.41 -2.32
CA THR A 133 -2.90 -8.14 -1.87
C THR A 133 -3.82 -7.57 -0.79
N MET A 134 -3.22 -6.99 0.25
CA MET A 134 -3.92 -6.50 1.44
C MET A 134 -4.01 -4.98 1.46
N PHE A 135 -4.21 -4.38 0.33
CA PHE A 135 -4.38 -2.93 0.25
C PHE A 135 -5.78 -2.53 -0.11
#